data_7bef894edeafa4239806dd4fb599caf0
#
_entry.id   7bef894edeafa4239806dd4fb599caf0
#
_cell.length_a   1.000
_cell.length_b   1.000
_cell.length_c   1.000
_cell.angle_alpha   90.00
_cell.angle_beta   90.00
_cell.angle_gamma   90.00
#
_symmetry.space_group_name_H-M   'P 1'
#
loop_
_entity.id
_entity.type
_entity.pdbx_description
1 polymer ?
#
loop_
_entity_poly.entity_id
_entity_poly.type
_entity_poly.pdbx_seq_one_letter_code
_entity_poly.pdbx_strand_id
1 'polypeptide(L)'
;MCRLCLTRRSLLAAPALAPLSHAGAAARDSPVEPGMRLADATPDRMVVAVTLDACPGDFDARIATALVESGIPATIFATDLWLRRNPAGLALLLAHRDLFDVENHGELHIPPVLGPGTIYGIPVAGDLATVRREVTAGAASISAATGMAPRWYRAATGYYSPAAMPEIERLGFGIAGYSLNADAGASLPARSVAARIARATSGEVIVAHINQPYRPSGLGVVAGIMALQRRGASFVRLDRLGATDVVPV
;
A
#
# COMPACT_ATOMS: atom_id res chain seq x y z
N MET A 1 60.39 26.29 69.16
CA MET A 1 59.64 27.53 68.95
C MET A 1 59.15 27.57 67.51
N CYS A 2 57.80 27.68 67.36
CA CYS A 2 57.13 28.38 66.29
C CYS A 2 57.31 27.88 64.85
N ARG A 3 56.37 27.80 64.05
CA ARG A 3 54.90 28.11 63.87
C ARG A 3 54.38 27.36 62.67
N LEU A 4 53.14 26.95 62.76
CA LEU A 4 52.31 26.47 61.69
C LEU A 4 52.22 27.46 60.51
N CYS A 5 52.13 26.93 59.26
CA CYS A 5 51.44 27.61 58.19
C CYS A 5 50.62 26.57 57.39
N LEU A 6 49.30 26.65 57.58
CA LEU A 6 48.31 25.93 56.82
C LEU A 6 48.09 26.62 55.48
N THR A 7 48.26 25.90 54.36
CA THR A 7 47.80 26.33 53.02
C THR A 7 46.54 25.56 52.65
N ARG A 8 45.45 26.29 52.55
CA ARG A 8 44.18 25.80 52.00
C ARG A 8 44.36 25.55 50.50
N ARG A 9 44.19 24.32 50.07
CA ARG A 9 43.96 23.97 48.66
C ARG A 9 42.47 24.08 48.36
N SER A 10 42.08 25.06 47.53
CA SER A 10 40.71 25.19 46.97
C SER A 10 40.56 24.12 45.88
N LEU A 11 39.67 23.18 46.08
CA LEU A 11 39.22 22.25 45.04
C LEU A 11 38.17 22.97 44.19
N LEU A 12 38.55 23.26 42.92
CA LEU A 12 37.64 23.70 41.87
C LEU A 12 36.87 22.44 41.39
N ALA A 13 35.59 22.33 41.71
CA ALA A 13 34.69 21.34 41.13
C ALA A 13 34.35 21.76 39.70
N ALA A 14 34.74 20.93 38.73
CA ALA A 14 34.29 21.07 37.34
C ALA A 14 32.83 20.62 37.22
N PRO A 15 31.96 21.33 36.48
CA PRO A 15 30.62 20.88 36.25
C PRO A 15 30.64 19.66 35.30
N ALA A 16 30.05 18.57 35.74
CA ALA A 16 29.78 17.40 34.91
C ALA A 16 28.70 17.75 33.87
N LEU A 17 29.10 17.80 32.62
CA LEU A 17 28.15 17.83 31.48
C LEU A 17 27.44 16.49 31.43
N ALA A 18 26.17 16.47 31.82
CA ALA A 18 25.29 15.32 31.61
C ALA A 18 25.06 15.12 30.08
N PRO A 19 25.11 13.88 29.56
CA PRO A 19 24.78 13.63 28.18
C PRO A 19 23.28 13.90 27.97
N LEU A 20 22.97 14.82 27.04
CA LEU A 20 21.61 15.01 26.54
C LEU A 20 21.17 13.72 25.86
N SER A 21 20.36 12.95 26.54
CA SER A 21 19.73 11.76 25.99
C SER A 21 18.80 12.17 24.84
N HIS A 22 19.16 11.79 23.62
CA HIS A 22 18.28 11.93 22.43
C HIS A 22 17.18 10.85 22.46
N ALA A 23 16.32 10.89 23.44
CA ALA A 23 15.20 9.94 23.62
C ALA A 23 13.91 10.41 22.93
N GLY A 24 14.00 11.28 21.91
CA GLY A 24 12.83 11.90 21.28
C GLY A 24 12.53 11.50 19.83
N ALA A 25 13.38 10.72 19.16
CA ALA A 25 13.24 10.45 17.72
C ALA A 25 12.49 9.13 17.39
N ALA A 26 12.56 8.12 18.25
CA ALA A 26 12.07 6.78 17.94
C ALA A 26 10.54 6.64 17.83
N ALA A 27 9.75 7.54 18.40
CA ALA A 27 8.28 7.45 18.38
C ALA A 27 7.62 8.03 17.12
N ARG A 28 8.39 8.74 16.26
CA ARG A 28 7.87 9.38 15.03
C ARG A 28 8.12 8.58 13.75
N ASP A 29 8.88 7.50 13.80
CA ASP A 29 9.33 6.75 12.62
C ASP A 29 8.72 5.34 12.51
N SER A 30 7.79 4.98 13.39
CA SER A 30 7.09 3.69 13.26
C SER A 30 6.31 3.66 11.95
N PRO A 31 6.46 2.59 11.15
CA PRO A 31 5.71 2.45 9.91
C PRO A 31 4.20 2.48 10.16
N VAL A 32 3.48 3.16 9.28
CA VAL A 32 2.03 3.27 9.29
C VAL A 32 1.43 2.58 8.07
N GLU A 33 0.23 2.07 8.24
CA GLU A 33 -0.59 1.50 7.17
C GLU A 33 -1.77 2.44 6.93
N PRO A 34 -1.76 3.28 5.88
CA PRO A 34 -2.80 4.27 5.65
C PRO A 34 -4.15 3.60 5.37
N GLY A 35 -5.17 3.97 6.13
CA GLY A 35 -6.54 3.60 5.82
C GLY A 35 -7.13 4.53 4.77
N MET A 36 -8.10 4.04 3.97
CA MET A 36 -8.76 4.80 2.92
C MET A 36 -10.20 4.33 2.72
N ARG A 37 -11.13 5.27 2.63
CA ARG A 37 -12.54 5.03 2.28
C ARG A 37 -13.01 6.02 1.22
N LEU A 38 -14.10 5.68 0.52
CA LEU A 38 -14.81 6.59 -0.36
C LEU A 38 -15.56 7.65 0.46
N ALA A 39 -15.41 8.92 0.12
CA ALA A 39 -15.96 10.05 0.91
C ALA A 39 -17.49 10.10 0.87
N ASP A 40 -18.10 9.92 -0.32
CA ASP A 40 -19.53 10.13 -0.56
C ASP A 40 -20.36 8.85 -0.41
N ALA A 41 -19.85 7.88 0.35
CA ALA A 41 -20.56 6.64 0.58
C ALA A 41 -21.74 6.84 1.53
N THR A 42 -22.97 6.67 1.03
CA THR A 42 -24.18 6.69 1.85
C THR A 42 -24.67 5.28 2.16
N PRO A 43 -25.38 5.06 3.28
CA PRO A 43 -25.96 3.76 3.58
C PRO A 43 -26.95 3.26 2.53
N ASP A 44 -27.65 4.16 1.86
CA ASP A 44 -28.69 3.86 0.89
C ASP A 44 -28.16 3.41 -0.48
N ARG A 45 -26.89 3.71 -0.75
CA ARG A 45 -26.23 3.32 -1.99
C ARG A 45 -24.92 2.60 -1.67
N MET A 46 -24.93 1.30 -1.80
CA MET A 46 -23.74 0.49 -1.58
C MET A 46 -22.74 0.68 -2.72
N VAL A 47 -21.68 1.45 -2.47
CA VAL A 47 -20.58 1.67 -3.41
C VAL A 47 -19.28 1.21 -2.77
N VAL A 48 -18.47 0.43 -3.47
CA VAL A 48 -17.17 -0.06 -3.00
C VAL A 48 -16.12 0.08 -4.11
N ALA A 49 -14.86 0.22 -3.72
CA ALA A 49 -13.73 0.13 -4.65
C ALA A 49 -13.04 -1.24 -4.47
N VAL A 50 -12.90 -1.99 -5.56
CA VAL A 50 -12.08 -3.21 -5.57
C VAL A 50 -10.71 -2.84 -6.08
N THR A 51 -9.68 -3.13 -5.27
CA THR A 51 -8.28 -2.95 -5.63
C THR A 51 -7.53 -4.26 -5.51
N LEU A 52 -6.69 -4.56 -6.50
CA LEU A 52 -6.00 -5.83 -6.61
C LEU A 52 -4.50 -5.60 -6.75
N ASP A 53 -3.73 -6.07 -5.78
CA ASP A 53 -2.28 -5.94 -5.81
C ASP A 53 -1.67 -7.05 -6.66
N ALA A 54 -0.92 -6.64 -7.68
CA ALA A 54 -0.14 -7.47 -8.58
C ALA A 54 1.36 -7.39 -8.17
N CYS A 55 1.66 -7.88 -6.97
CA CYS A 55 3.00 -8.09 -6.45
C CYS A 55 3.77 -9.07 -7.35
N PRO A 56 5.11 -9.25 -7.16
CA PRO A 56 5.86 -10.27 -7.89
C PRO A 56 5.22 -11.66 -7.76
N GLY A 57 4.88 -12.27 -8.91
CA GLY A 57 4.18 -13.56 -8.96
C GLY A 57 3.51 -13.79 -10.32
N ASP A 58 2.70 -14.83 -10.42
CA ASP A 58 1.99 -15.19 -11.64
C ASP A 58 0.57 -14.59 -11.65
N PHE A 59 0.05 -14.29 -12.82
CA PHE A 59 -1.28 -13.71 -12.96
C PHE A 59 -2.41 -14.72 -12.63
N ASP A 60 -3.32 -14.34 -11.75
CA ASP A 60 -4.52 -15.11 -11.45
C ASP A 60 -5.68 -14.71 -12.39
N ALA A 61 -5.73 -15.35 -13.54
CA ALA A 61 -6.74 -15.09 -14.55
C ALA A 61 -8.18 -15.36 -14.05
N ARG A 62 -8.37 -16.21 -13.03
CA ARG A 62 -9.69 -16.54 -12.49
C ARG A 62 -10.42 -15.30 -11.97
N ILE A 63 -9.66 -14.38 -11.33
CA ILE A 63 -10.21 -13.13 -10.79
C ILE A 63 -10.57 -12.20 -11.95
N ALA A 64 -9.62 -11.91 -12.86
CA ALA A 64 -9.85 -10.97 -13.95
C ALA A 64 -10.99 -11.44 -14.87
N THR A 65 -11.03 -12.73 -15.25
CA THR A 65 -12.09 -13.29 -16.07
C THR A 65 -13.47 -13.13 -15.42
N ALA A 66 -13.58 -13.45 -14.13
CA ALA A 66 -14.86 -13.30 -13.40
C ALA A 66 -15.32 -11.84 -13.33
N LEU A 67 -14.40 -10.88 -13.17
CA LEU A 67 -14.71 -9.44 -13.17
C LEU A 67 -15.16 -8.97 -14.56
N VAL A 68 -14.51 -9.43 -15.64
CA VAL A 68 -14.90 -9.14 -17.03
C VAL A 68 -16.30 -9.68 -17.32
N GLU A 69 -16.55 -10.95 -17.03
CA GLU A 69 -17.85 -11.59 -17.25
C GLU A 69 -19.00 -10.92 -16.49
N SER A 70 -18.69 -10.30 -15.35
CA SER A 70 -19.67 -9.63 -14.48
C SER A 70 -19.74 -8.11 -14.69
N GLY A 71 -18.91 -7.53 -15.56
CA GLY A 71 -18.84 -6.09 -15.81
C GLY A 71 -18.39 -5.29 -14.57
N ILE A 72 -17.55 -5.87 -13.71
CA ILE A 72 -17.12 -5.25 -12.44
C ILE A 72 -15.78 -4.56 -12.63
N PRO A 73 -15.70 -3.23 -12.42
CA PRO A 73 -14.45 -2.49 -12.50
C PRO A 73 -13.56 -2.74 -11.28
N ALA A 74 -12.24 -2.67 -11.50
CA ALA A 74 -11.22 -2.76 -10.45
C ALA A 74 -9.97 -1.94 -10.80
N THR A 75 -9.25 -1.48 -9.77
CA THR A 75 -7.92 -0.86 -9.91
C THR A 75 -6.84 -1.91 -9.60
N ILE A 76 -5.88 -2.06 -10.49
CA ILE A 76 -4.78 -3.02 -10.37
C ILE A 76 -3.51 -2.26 -10.00
N PHE A 77 -2.93 -2.55 -8.84
CA PHE A 77 -1.64 -1.99 -8.44
C PHE A 77 -0.53 -2.95 -8.87
N ALA A 78 0.18 -2.62 -9.95
CA ALA A 78 1.18 -3.50 -10.54
C ALA A 78 2.61 -3.06 -10.25
N THR A 79 3.49 -4.02 -9.95
CA THR A 79 4.93 -3.81 -9.93
C THR A 79 5.52 -3.98 -11.34
N ASP A 80 6.68 -3.36 -11.61
CA ASP A 80 7.42 -3.61 -12.85
C ASP A 80 7.80 -5.10 -12.98
N LEU A 81 8.14 -5.75 -11.87
CA LEU A 81 8.43 -7.19 -11.86
C LEU A 81 7.23 -8.02 -12.34
N TRP A 82 6.01 -7.65 -11.93
CA TRP A 82 4.80 -8.32 -12.38
C TRP A 82 4.52 -8.06 -13.87
N LEU A 83 4.66 -6.80 -14.32
CA LEU A 83 4.45 -6.42 -15.73
C LEU A 83 5.34 -7.22 -16.66
N ARG A 84 6.63 -7.35 -16.35
CA ARG A 84 7.59 -8.12 -17.16
C ARG A 84 7.29 -9.61 -17.18
N ARG A 85 6.80 -10.16 -16.07
CA ARG A 85 6.50 -11.58 -15.92
C ARG A 85 5.21 -12.00 -16.61
N ASN A 86 4.22 -11.10 -16.69
CA ASN A 86 2.85 -11.43 -17.08
C ASN A 86 2.34 -10.63 -18.30
N PRO A 87 3.04 -10.64 -19.45
CA PRO A 87 2.61 -9.85 -20.62
C PRO A 87 1.21 -10.24 -21.12
N ALA A 88 0.84 -11.52 -21.05
CA ALA A 88 -0.50 -11.98 -21.43
C ALA A 88 -1.58 -11.51 -20.43
N GLY A 89 -1.25 -11.48 -19.13
CA GLY A 89 -2.14 -10.93 -18.09
C GLY A 89 -2.37 -9.44 -18.30
N LEU A 90 -1.29 -8.68 -18.56
CA LEU A 90 -1.40 -7.26 -18.89
C LEU A 90 -2.24 -7.05 -20.16
N ALA A 91 -2.04 -7.84 -21.23
CA ALA A 91 -2.82 -7.74 -22.45
C ALA A 91 -4.32 -7.94 -22.19
N LEU A 92 -4.70 -8.89 -21.33
CA LEU A 92 -6.10 -9.07 -20.90
C LEU A 92 -6.64 -7.83 -20.21
N LEU A 93 -5.91 -7.26 -19.24
CA LEU A 93 -6.33 -6.04 -18.54
C LEU A 93 -6.48 -4.86 -19.51
N LEU A 94 -5.56 -4.71 -20.46
CA LEU A 94 -5.58 -3.65 -21.47
C LEU A 94 -6.69 -3.82 -22.51
N ALA A 95 -7.13 -5.04 -22.78
CA ALA A 95 -8.29 -5.31 -23.65
C ALA A 95 -9.61 -4.86 -23.00
N HIS A 96 -9.63 -4.71 -21.68
CA HIS A 96 -10.79 -4.29 -20.88
C HIS A 96 -10.51 -3.03 -20.06
N ARG A 97 -9.98 -1.98 -20.72
CA ARG A 97 -9.64 -0.70 -20.07
C ARG A 97 -10.85 0.06 -19.52
N ASP A 98 -12.02 -0.25 -19.95
CA ASP A 98 -13.29 0.23 -19.39
C ASP A 98 -13.52 -0.32 -17.97
N LEU A 99 -13.03 -1.52 -17.67
CA LEU A 99 -13.13 -2.16 -16.37
C LEU A 99 -11.86 -2.02 -15.54
N PHE A 100 -10.68 -2.11 -16.15
CA PHE A 100 -9.42 -2.13 -15.42
C PHE A 100 -8.61 -0.85 -15.63
N ASP A 101 -8.05 -0.36 -14.52
CA ASP A 101 -7.03 0.66 -14.48
C ASP A 101 -5.77 0.09 -13.82
N VAL A 102 -4.58 0.49 -14.29
CA VAL A 102 -3.32 -0.03 -13.79
C VAL A 102 -2.55 1.10 -13.11
N GLU A 103 -2.36 0.97 -11.82
CA GLU A 103 -1.72 1.93 -10.92
C GLU A 103 -0.41 1.39 -10.32
N ASN A 104 0.34 2.25 -9.66
CA ASN A 104 1.73 2.00 -9.27
C ASN A 104 1.87 1.22 -7.96
N HIS A 105 2.55 0.06 -8.02
CA HIS A 105 2.94 -0.74 -6.86
C HIS A 105 4.47 -0.84 -6.67
N GLY A 106 5.21 0.07 -7.33
CA GLY A 106 6.66 0.13 -7.29
C GLY A 106 7.36 -0.65 -8.41
N GLU A 107 8.68 -0.52 -8.43
CA GLU A 107 9.55 -1.24 -9.37
C GLU A 107 9.80 -2.68 -8.90
N LEU A 108 10.42 -2.81 -7.72
CA LEU A 108 10.95 -4.06 -7.17
C LEU A 108 10.16 -4.59 -5.96
N HIS A 109 9.02 -3.99 -5.64
CA HIS A 109 8.21 -4.32 -4.47
C HIS A 109 8.95 -4.04 -3.14
N ILE A 110 9.57 -2.88 -3.03
CA ILE A 110 10.30 -2.46 -1.85
C ILE A 110 9.41 -1.56 -0.97
N PRO A 111 9.15 -1.92 0.32
CA PRO A 111 8.36 -1.08 1.21
C PRO A 111 9.02 0.28 1.42
N PRO A 112 8.31 1.41 1.29
CA PRO A 112 8.84 2.77 1.48
C PRO A 112 8.99 3.10 2.99
N VAL A 113 9.77 2.29 3.68
CA VAL A 113 10.10 2.41 5.09
C VAL A 113 11.56 2.78 5.23
N LEU A 114 11.84 3.80 6.07
CA LEU A 114 13.17 4.36 6.30
C LEU A 114 13.89 3.63 7.44
N GLY A 115 15.21 3.65 7.39
CA GLY A 115 16.07 2.92 8.33
C GLY A 115 16.26 1.45 7.91
N PRO A 116 17.04 0.70 8.69
CA PRO A 116 17.30 -0.71 8.39
C PRO A 116 16.14 -1.60 8.82
N GLY A 117 15.94 -2.71 8.13
CA GLY A 117 14.98 -3.74 8.55
C GLY A 117 14.23 -4.40 7.41
N THR A 118 13.20 -5.10 7.79
CA THR A 118 12.30 -5.81 6.86
C THR A 118 10.85 -5.68 7.32
N ILE A 119 9.91 -5.69 6.37
CA ILE A 119 8.48 -5.88 6.63
C ILE A 119 8.08 -7.23 6.00
N TYR A 120 7.55 -8.13 6.78
CA TYR A 120 7.22 -9.51 6.33
C TYR A 120 8.40 -10.22 5.65
N GLY A 121 9.65 -9.94 6.08
CA GLY A 121 10.86 -10.50 5.48
C GLY A 121 11.34 -9.80 4.20
N ILE A 122 10.64 -8.78 3.72
CA ILE A 122 11.03 -7.99 2.56
C ILE A 122 11.90 -6.80 3.04
N PRO A 123 13.14 -6.65 2.52
CA PRO A 123 13.98 -5.50 2.86
C PRO A 123 13.29 -4.17 2.55
N VAL A 124 13.40 -3.22 3.47
CA VAL A 124 12.82 -1.88 3.30
C VAL A 124 13.72 -0.97 2.49
N ALA A 125 13.18 0.15 2.00
CA ALA A 125 13.94 1.13 1.20
C ALA A 125 15.12 1.74 1.94
N GLY A 126 15.02 1.93 3.25
CA GLY A 126 16.07 2.45 4.09
C GLY A 126 16.24 3.97 4.01
N ASP A 127 16.10 4.57 2.84
CA ASP A 127 16.24 6.01 2.62
C ASP A 127 15.27 6.56 1.56
N LEU A 128 15.12 7.90 1.54
CA LEU A 128 14.22 8.58 0.59
C LEU A 128 14.69 8.48 -0.87
N ALA A 129 15.97 8.30 -1.14
CA ALA A 129 16.48 8.18 -2.50
C ALA A 129 16.01 6.83 -3.12
N THR A 130 16.06 5.79 -2.33
CA THR A 130 15.52 4.47 -2.71
C THR A 130 14.00 4.50 -2.87
N VAL A 131 13.26 5.19 -1.97
CA VAL A 131 11.81 5.40 -2.11
C VAL A 131 11.49 6.11 -3.43
N ARG A 132 12.18 7.22 -3.74
CA ARG A 132 11.97 7.93 -5.02
C ARG A 132 12.18 7.02 -6.22
N ARG A 133 13.27 6.27 -6.24
CA ARG A 133 13.59 5.36 -7.35
C ARG A 133 12.51 4.29 -7.51
N GLU A 134 12.11 3.63 -6.43
CA GLU A 134 11.07 2.60 -6.42
C GLU A 134 9.76 3.11 -7.01
N VAL A 135 9.32 4.30 -6.59
CA VAL A 135 8.09 4.93 -7.05
C VAL A 135 8.19 5.39 -8.51
N THR A 136 9.27 6.12 -8.86
CA THR A 136 9.38 6.70 -10.20
C THR A 136 9.68 5.66 -11.28
N ALA A 137 10.48 4.65 -10.99
CA ALA A 137 10.77 3.58 -11.92
C ALA A 137 9.53 2.70 -12.15
N GLY A 138 8.78 2.37 -11.08
CA GLY A 138 7.50 1.67 -11.21
C GLY A 138 6.51 2.44 -12.08
N ALA A 139 6.37 3.75 -11.86
CA ALA A 139 5.49 4.61 -12.66
C ALA A 139 5.92 4.69 -14.14
N ALA A 140 7.23 4.79 -14.40
CA ALA A 140 7.76 4.79 -15.76
C ALA A 140 7.45 3.47 -16.49
N SER A 141 7.61 2.35 -15.81
CA SER A 141 7.28 1.01 -16.36
C SER A 141 5.79 0.88 -16.70
N ILE A 142 4.90 1.35 -15.82
CA ILE A 142 3.46 1.35 -16.08
C ILE A 142 3.13 2.23 -17.28
N SER A 143 3.66 3.47 -17.31
CA SER A 143 3.42 4.39 -18.42
C SER A 143 3.87 3.83 -19.74
N ALA A 144 5.04 3.18 -19.78
CA ALA A 144 5.56 2.51 -20.98
C ALA A 144 4.70 1.32 -21.43
N ALA A 145 4.22 0.52 -20.46
CA ALA A 145 3.47 -0.70 -20.73
C ALA A 145 1.98 -0.44 -21.07
N THR A 146 1.38 0.61 -20.51
CA THR A 146 -0.05 0.91 -20.65
C THR A 146 -0.37 2.08 -21.57
N GLY A 147 0.61 2.98 -21.79
CA GLY A 147 0.40 4.27 -22.46
C GLY A 147 -0.29 5.32 -21.56
N MET A 148 -0.47 5.04 -20.26
CA MET A 148 -1.13 5.94 -19.30
C MET A 148 -0.24 6.12 -18.06
N ALA A 149 -0.13 7.36 -17.58
CA ALA A 149 0.59 7.66 -16.35
C ALA A 149 -0.27 7.28 -15.14
N PRO A 150 0.27 6.50 -14.18
CA PRO A 150 -0.43 6.21 -12.94
C PRO A 150 -0.53 7.46 -12.07
N ARG A 151 -1.60 7.55 -11.28
CA ARG A 151 -1.85 8.66 -10.35
C ARG A 151 -1.80 8.25 -8.88
N TRP A 152 -1.99 6.97 -8.61
CA TRP A 152 -1.97 6.38 -7.29
C TRP A 152 -0.74 5.51 -7.09
N TYR A 153 -0.22 5.54 -5.88
CA TYR A 153 0.84 4.64 -5.44
C TYR A 153 0.37 3.85 -4.22
N ARG A 154 0.50 2.54 -4.28
CA ARG A 154 0.35 1.66 -3.12
C ARG A 154 1.70 1.04 -2.78
N ALA A 155 2.11 1.19 -1.51
CA ALA A 155 3.34 0.59 -1.03
C ALA A 155 3.30 -0.93 -1.06
N ALA A 156 4.42 -1.54 -1.42
CA ALA A 156 4.67 -2.93 -1.08
C ALA A 156 4.38 -3.14 0.42
N THR A 157 3.65 -4.21 0.77
CA THR A 157 3.22 -4.53 2.13
C THR A 157 2.17 -3.61 2.78
N GLY A 158 1.81 -2.49 2.16
CA GLY A 158 0.89 -1.49 2.70
C GLY A 158 1.51 -0.52 3.72
N TYR A 159 2.79 -0.70 4.12
CA TYR A 159 3.45 0.09 5.15
C TYR A 159 4.34 1.20 4.58
N TYR A 160 4.30 2.35 5.26
CA TYR A 160 5.09 3.54 4.95
C TYR A 160 5.77 4.10 6.19
N SER A 161 6.98 4.63 6.09
CA SER A 161 7.43 5.61 7.07
C SER A 161 6.64 6.91 6.90
N PRO A 162 6.20 7.58 7.99
CA PRO A 162 5.50 8.86 7.90
C PRO A 162 6.23 9.89 7.04
N ALA A 163 7.57 9.91 7.08
CA ALA A 163 8.38 10.83 6.28
C ALA A 163 8.44 10.45 4.78
N ALA A 164 8.14 9.22 4.40
CA ALA A 164 8.12 8.80 3.00
C ALA A 164 6.83 9.24 2.27
N MET A 165 5.72 9.39 2.99
CA MET A 165 4.43 9.74 2.38
C MET A 165 4.44 11.12 1.71
N PRO A 166 4.85 12.22 2.37
CA PRO A 166 4.94 13.52 1.72
C PRO A 166 5.90 13.54 0.53
N GLU A 167 6.93 12.70 0.55
CA GLU A 167 7.85 12.57 -0.57
C GLU A 167 7.17 11.94 -1.79
N ILE A 168 6.35 10.89 -1.60
CA ILE A 168 5.58 10.24 -2.65
C ILE A 168 4.53 11.21 -3.22
N GLU A 169 3.85 11.98 -2.36
CA GLU A 169 2.89 13.00 -2.77
C GLU A 169 3.57 14.12 -3.59
N ARG A 170 4.80 14.54 -3.21
CA ARG A 170 5.59 15.52 -3.95
C ARG A 170 6.02 15.01 -5.33
N LEU A 171 6.12 13.71 -5.52
CA LEU A 171 6.33 13.07 -6.83
C LEU A 171 5.06 13.05 -7.69
N GLY A 172 3.92 13.51 -7.16
CA GLY A 172 2.65 13.62 -7.87
C GLY A 172 1.71 12.44 -7.69
N PHE A 173 1.96 11.52 -6.73
CA PHE A 173 1.12 10.35 -6.50
C PHE A 173 0.25 10.50 -5.26
N GLY A 174 -1.03 10.16 -5.39
CA GLY A 174 -1.90 9.91 -4.24
C GLY A 174 -1.50 8.61 -3.52
N ILE A 175 -1.58 8.61 -2.19
CA ILE A 175 -1.36 7.40 -1.39
C ILE A 175 -2.62 6.54 -1.41
N ALA A 176 -2.54 5.35 -2.00
CA ALA A 176 -3.65 4.42 -2.04
C ALA A 176 -3.62 3.49 -0.81
N GLY A 177 -4.39 3.85 0.20
CA GLY A 177 -4.70 2.99 1.33
C GLY A 177 -5.86 2.02 1.03
N TYR A 178 -6.39 1.41 2.09
CA TYR A 178 -7.59 0.57 2.05
C TYR A 178 -8.27 0.55 3.43
N SER A 179 -9.55 0.15 3.46
CA SER A 179 -10.28 -0.06 4.71
C SER A 179 -10.58 -1.53 4.99
N LEU A 180 -10.49 -2.39 3.96
CA LEU A 180 -10.72 -3.83 4.10
C LEU A 180 -9.59 -4.64 3.45
N ASN A 181 -8.74 -5.26 4.28
CA ASN A 181 -7.79 -6.27 3.82
C ASN A 181 -8.50 -7.63 3.72
N ALA A 182 -8.79 -8.03 2.48
CA ALA A 182 -9.62 -9.19 2.23
C ALA A 182 -8.88 -10.52 2.39
N ASP A 183 -7.63 -10.62 1.95
CA ASP A 183 -6.94 -11.90 1.77
C ASP A 183 -5.60 -12.04 2.49
N ALA A 184 -5.15 -10.98 3.20
CA ALA A 184 -3.90 -10.93 3.97
C ALA A 184 -2.69 -11.43 3.14
N GLY A 185 -2.44 -10.81 1.98
CA GLY A 185 -1.35 -11.22 1.09
C GLY A 185 -1.61 -12.53 0.38
N ALA A 186 -2.87 -12.81 0.03
CA ALA A 186 -3.33 -14.07 -0.54
C ALA A 186 -3.07 -15.30 0.36
N SER A 187 -2.92 -15.10 1.69
CA SER A 187 -2.60 -16.18 2.63
C SER A 187 -3.84 -16.86 3.22
N LEU A 188 -5.02 -16.25 3.11
CA LEU A 188 -6.22 -16.77 3.74
C LEU A 188 -6.93 -17.83 2.89
N PRO A 189 -7.65 -18.78 3.53
CA PRO A 189 -8.51 -19.73 2.85
C PRO A 189 -9.65 -19.03 2.09
N ALA A 190 -10.06 -19.57 0.95
CA ALA A 190 -11.12 -19.02 0.09
C ALA A 190 -12.40 -18.63 0.85
N ARG A 191 -12.87 -19.49 1.78
CA ARG A 191 -14.08 -19.23 2.58
C ARG A 191 -13.92 -17.99 3.46
N SER A 192 -12.74 -17.79 4.06
CA SER A 192 -12.47 -16.62 4.89
C SER A 192 -12.44 -15.34 4.07
N VAL A 193 -11.80 -15.36 2.90
CA VAL A 193 -11.73 -14.23 1.97
C VAL A 193 -13.15 -13.87 1.50
N ALA A 194 -13.91 -14.84 1.01
CA ALA A 194 -15.30 -14.65 0.56
C ALA A 194 -16.17 -14.02 1.65
N ALA A 195 -16.08 -14.53 2.89
CA ALA A 195 -16.86 -14.01 4.01
C ALA A 195 -16.47 -12.58 4.39
N ARG A 196 -15.16 -12.23 4.33
CA ARG A 196 -14.70 -10.86 4.60
C ARG A 196 -15.26 -9.89 3.57
N ILE A 197 -15.07 -10.17 2.27
CA ILE A 197 -15.56 -9.32 1.19
C ILE A 197 -17.08 -9.21 1.23
N ALA A 198 -17.79 -10.32 1.41
CA ALA A 198 -19.26 -10.33 1.44
C ALA A 198 -19.89 -9.47 2.56
N ARG A 199 -19.11 -9.14 3.61
CA ARG A 199 -19.56 -8.28 4.71
C ARG A 199 -19.19 -6.81 4.51
N ALA A 200 -18.51 -6.47 3.44
CA ALA A 200 -18.13 -5.09 3.18
C ALA A 200 -19.35 -4.16 3.22
N THR A 201 -19.12 -2.96 3.68
CA THR A 201 -20.09 -1.87 3.78
C THR A 201 -19.81 -0.81 2.71
N SER A 202 -20.79 0.07 2.49
CA SER A 202 -20.61 1.18 1.55
C SER A 202 -19.39 2.03 1.92
N GLY A 203 -18.66 2.45 0.92
CA GLY A 203 -17.46 3.28 1.06
C GLY A 203 -16.17 2.49 1.27
N GLU A 204 -16.20 1.18 1.38
CA GLU A 204 -14.96 0.44 1.58
C GLU A 204 -14.09 0.37 0.33
N VAL A 205 -12.80 0.57 0.54
CA VAL A 205 -11.73 0.26 -0.41
C VAL A 205 -11.15 -1.09 -0.01
N ILE A 206 -11.39 -2.08 -0.85
CA ILE A 206 -11.03 -3.48 -0.62
C ILE A 206 -9.67 -3.74 -1.26
N VAL A 207 -8.69 -4.27 -0.50
CA VAL A 207 -7.47 -4.83 -1.05
C VAL A 207 -7.51 -6.34 -1.07
N ALA A 208 -7.14 -6.92 -2.21
CA ALA A 208 -6.86 -8.34 -2.41
C ALA A 208 -5.71 -8.50 -3.43
N HIS A 209 -5.28 -9.73 -3.72
CA HIS A 209 -4.13 -10.00 -4.58
C HIS A 209 -4.52 -10.80 -5.82
N ILE A 210 -3.94 -10.41 -6.97
CA ILE A 210 -4.17 -11.05 -8.28
C ILE A 210 -2.93 -11.80 -8.80
N ASN A 211 -1.91 -11.99 -7.96
CA ASN A 211 -0.61 -12.55 -8.33
C ASN A 211 -0.33 -13.95 -7.78
N GLN A 212 -1.35 -14.66 -7.27
CA GLN A 212 -1.19 -15.97 -6.60
C GLN A 212 -2.18 -17.02 -7.12
N PRO A 213 -2.10 -17.44 -8.41
CA PRO A 213 -3.11 -18.33 -9.04
C PRO A 213 -3.19 -19.72 -8.40
N TYR A 214 -2.14 -20.15 -7.71
CA TYR A 214 -2.06 -21.47 -7.08
C TYR A 214 -2.61 -21.48 -5.65
N ARG A 215 -2.94 -20.31 -5.09
CA ARG A 215 -3.52 -20.19 -3.76
C ARG A 215 -5.05 -20.17 -3.82
N PRO A 216 -5.72 -20.66 -2.77
CA PRO A 216 -7.19 -20.72 -2.74
C PRO A 216 -7.85 -19.34 -2.59
N SER A 217 -7.13 -18.32 -2.13
CA SER A 217 -7.64 -16.97 -1.87
C SER A 217 -8.33 -16.36 -3.08
N GLY A 218 -7.79 -16.54 -4.30
CA GLY A 218 -8.36 -15.99 -5.54
C GLY A 218 -9.81 -16.43 -5.78
N LEU A 219 -10.13 -17.69 -5.51
CA LEU A 219 -11.53 -18.18 -5.57
C LEU A 219 -12.41 -17.49 -4.52
N GLY A 220 -11.85 -17.19 -3.35
CA GLY A 220 -12.54 -16.43 -2.31
C GLY A 220 -12.78 -14.98 -2.70
N VAL A 221 -11.84 -14.34 -3.38
CA VAL A 221 -12.00 -12.97 -3.94
C VAL A 221 -13.19 -12.95 -4.90
N VAL A 222 -13.20 -13.85 -5.88
CA VAL A 222 -14.32 -13.96 -6.84
C VAL A 222 -15.66 -14.17 -6.10
N ALA A 223 -15.74 -15.17 -5.24
CA ALA A 223 -16.99 -15.50 -4.54
C ALA A 223 -17.51 -14.32 -3.67
N GLY A 224 -16.59 -13.60 -3.00
CA GLY A 224 -16.92 -12.44 -2.17
C GLY A 224 -17.44 -11.25 -3.00
N ILE A 225 -16.77 -10.91 -4.10
CA ILE A 225 -17.18 -9.82 -5.00
C ILE A 225 -18.54 -10.13 -5.64
N MET A 226 -18.75 -11.35 -6.10
CA MET A 226 -20.06 -11.78 -6.62
C MET A 226 -21.16 -11.71 -5.55
N ALA A 227 -20.84 -11.99 -4.28
CA ALA A 227 -21.79 -11.81 -3.18
C ALA A 227 -22.14 -10.34 -2.94
N LEU A 228 -21.18 -9.42 -3.05
CA LEU A 228 -21.45 -7.97 -2.99
C LEU A 228 -22.33 -7.51 -4.14
N GLN A 229 -22.04 -7.95 -5.36
CA GLN A 229 -22.85 -7.62 -6.53
C GLN A 229 -24.31 -8.08 -6.34
N ARG A 230 -24.53 -9.31 -5.85
CA ARG A 230 -25.89 -9.79 -5.53
C ARG A 230 -26.59 -9.00 -4.43
N ARG A 231 -25.86 -8.34 -3.54
CA ARG A 231 -26.38 -7.41 -2.53
C ARG A 231 -26.68 -6.03 -3.10
N GLY A 232 -26.49 -5.81 -4.39
CA GLY A 232 -26.72 -4.53 -5.06
C GLY A 232 -25.57 -3.54 -4.97
N ALA A 233 -24.34 -4.00 -4.67
CA ALA A 233 -23.18 -3.12 -4.66
C ALA A 233 -22.86 -2.61 -6.07
N SER A 234 -22.57 -1.31 -6.15
CA SER A 234 -21.91 -0.66 -7.29
C SER A 234 -20.41 -0.63 -7.02
N PHE A 235 -19.63 -0.72 -8.09
CA PHE A 235 -18.18 -0.76 -8.01
C PHE A 235 -17.56 0.42 -8.74
N VAL A 236 -16.48 1.00 -8.18
CA VAL A 236 -15.76 2.14 -8.76
C VAL A 236 -14.26 1.86 -8.81
N ARG A 237 -13.58 2.47 -9.79
CA ARG A 237 -12.12 2.48 -9.88
C ARG A 237 -11.56 3.74 -9.23
N LEU A 238 -10.32 3.65 -8.71
CA LEU A 238 -9.67 4.81 -8.08
C LEU A 238 -9.29 5.91 -9.09
N ASP A 239 -9.02 5.57 -10.36
CA ASP A 239 -8.74 6.57 -11.39
C ASP A 239 -9.90 7.52 -11.68
N ARG A 240 -11.13 7.15 -11.30
CA ARG A 240 -12.34 7.97 -11.44
C ARG A 240 -12.57 8.89 -10.25
N LEU A 241 -11.73 8.79 -9.22
CA LEU A 241 -11.85 9.53 -7.98
C LEU A 241 -10.83 10.67 -7.95
N GLY A 242 -11.22 11.82 -7.42
CA GLY A 242 -10.34 12.91 -7.02
C GLY A 242 -9.85 12.75 -5.56
N ALA A 243 -8.94 13.62 -5.14
CA ALA A 243 -8.45 13.61 -3.76
C ALA A 243 -9.55 13.86 -2.72
N THR A 244 -10.62 14.55 -3.09
CA THR A 244 -11.79 14.82 -2.23
C THR A 244 -12.75 13.64 -2.14
N ASP A 245 -12.67 12.67 -3.07
CA ASP A 245 -13.60 11.54 -3.13
C ASP A 245 -13.15 10.38 -2.24
N VAL A 246 -12.02 10.52 -1.56
CA VAL A 246 -11.47 9.57 -0.60
C VAL A 246 -11.12 10.25 0.71
N VAL A 247 -11.25 9.53 1.81
CA VAL A 247 -10.90 10.01 3.16
C VAL A 247 -10.00 8.99 3.86
N PRO A 248 -9.01 9.47 4.63
CA PRO A 248 -8.24 8.61 5.53
C PRO A 248 -9.14 8.01 6.61
N VAL A 249 -8.79 6.82 7.10
CA VAL A 249 -9.44 6.13 8.23
C VAL A 249 -8.44 5.59 9.20
#